data_bdba10163d65ee27f9ed9534d4494d88
#
_entry.id   bdba10163d65ee27f9ed9534d4494d88
#
_cell.length_a   1.000
_cell.length_b   1.000
_cell.length_c   1.000
_cell.angle_alpha   90.00
_cell.angle_beta   90.00
_cell.angle_gamma   90.00
#
_symmetry.space_group_name_H-M   'P 1'
#
loop_
_entity.id
_entity.type
_entity.pdbx_description
1 polymer ?
#
loop_
_entity_poly.entity_id
_entity_poly.type
_entity_poly.pdbx_seq_one_letter_code
_entity_poly.pdbx_strand_id
1 'polypeptide(L)'
;MKKISLRVLSFIGSVLLLVSSVGVIPVKAADDVITIRVCNWEEYIDEGGWGEDEVIDLESGDIFGDAALYEEFEDWYYENYGQKVIVEYSCFGTNEELYNMLTLGDEFDLVCPSEYMIMKLLAEDRLVPFTEDFFDEDNELNYYYRNVSPFIREVFETNEINGEYWDGYAACYMWGVVGFLYNPEVLSEEDVSTWKLLVNEDYKCQITIKDNVRDSYFATLGAIKGDMFLSEEFLNDPDYHERLEKEMNDTSPETIAQALEFLQKVKENAYSFETDSGKADMVTGKVYSNLQWSGDAVYAMDQADEEDFELDFAVPEECTNLWFDGWVMLKDGIDGNADKQRACQAFVNFLSRPDNAVRNMYYIGYTSSIAGGTDGDQIFEYVDWCYSAEEDEEDTIEYDLGYFFDDTLYGEDAGEGTGEYVLTVPEEQIRRQLFAQYPPREVTDRSAIMRYFDGDANARINQMWINVRCYNIKKINAAGWAAIIVAVVLIIASTVWMKIKKSRNRSIRRPLRPQ
;
A
#
# COMPACT_ATOMS: atom_id res chain seq x y z
N MET A 1 36.00 -13.19 -11.67
CA MET A 1 36.57 -13.20 -13.03
C MET A 1 36.33 -14.55 -13.67
N LYS A 2 35.30 -14.73 -14.47
CA LYS A 2 35.18 -15.79 -15.49
C LYS A 2 34.26 -15.33 -16.61
N LYS A 3 34.77 -15.40 -17.77
CA LYS A 3 34.48 -14.88 -19.09
C LYS A 3 33.07 -15.05 -19.62
N ILE A 4 32.53 -13.96 -20.11
CA ILE A 4 31.45 -13.82 -21.09
C ILE A 4 31.94 -14.39 -22.44
N SER A 5 31.14 -15.20 -23.09
CA SER A 5 31.36 -15.64 -24.48
C SER A 5 30.12 -15.33 -25.31
N LEU A 6 30.29 -14.30 -26.12
CA LEU A 6 29.40 -13.88 -27.21
C LEU A 6 29.42 -14.93 -28.32
N ARG A 7 28.25 -15.34 -28.84
CA ARG A 7 28.14 -15.91 -30.20
C ARG A 7 26.90 -15.35 -30.90
N VAL A 8 27.14 -14.31 -31.68
CA VAL A 8 26.33 -13.91 -32.84
C VAL A 8 26.76 -14.76 -34.02
N LEU A 9 25.83 -15.37 -34.76
CA LEU A 9 25.99 -15.65 -36.18
C LEU A 9 24.61 -15.80 -36.85
N SER A 10 24.40 -14.89 -37.77
CA SER A 10 23.38 -14.83 -38.78
C SER A 10 23.37 -16.03 -39.73
N PHE A 11 22.19 -16.43 -40.21
CA PHE A 11 22.08 -17.11 -41.49
C PHE A 11 20.84 -16.56 -42.25
N ILE A 12 21.13 -15.92 -43.36
CA ILE A 12 20.22 -15.51 -44.43
C ILE A 12 20.28 -16.58 -45.52
N GLY A 13 19.12 -16.92 -46.04
CA GLY A 13 19.05 -17.43 -47.42
C GLY A 13 18.31 -18.74 -47.60
N SER A 14 17.20 -18.78 -48.14
CA SER A 14 16.81 -19.20 -49.50
C SER A 14 15.37 -19.61 -49.61
N VAL A 15 14.66 -18.85 -50.40
CA VAL A 15 13.32 -19.14 -50.93
C VAL A 15 13.39 -20.31 -51.87
N LEU A 16 12.46 -21.29 -51.69
CA LEU A 16 12.01 -22.15 -52.80
C LEU A 16 10.52 -22.45 -52.65
N LEU A 17 9.75 -21.90 -53.58
CA LEU A 17 8.34 -22.21 -53.83
C LEU A 17 8.19 -23.68 -54.21
N LEU A 18 7.35 -24.40 -53.49
CA LEU A 18 6.69 -25.62 -53.96
C LEU A 18 5.21 -25.51 -53.64
N VAL A 19 4.45 -25.19 -54.70
CA VAL A 19 2.99 -25.32 -54.72
C VAL A 19 2.66 -26.80 -54.84
N SER A 20 2.11 -27.38 -53.78
CA SER A 20 1.38 -28.63 -53.85
C SER A 20 0.09 -28.48 -53.07
N SER A 21 -1.01 -28.69 -53.77
CA SER A 21 -2.39 -28.76 -53.30
C SER A 21 -2.52 -29.74 -52.14
N VAL A 22 -2.67 -29.22 -50.93
CA VAL A 22 -3.11 -29.98 -49.76
C VAL A 22 -4.44 -29.37 -49.31
N GLY A 23 -5.41 -30.25 -49.11
CA GLY A 23 -6.78 -29.90 -48.74
C GLY A 23 -6.84 -28.97 -47.56
N VAL A 24 -7.84 -28.10 -47.59
CA VAL A 24 -8.21 -27.22 -46.48
C VAL A 24 -8.55 -28.10 -45.28
N ILE A 25 -7.54 -28.35 -44.44
CA ILE A 25 -7.79 -28.73 -43.06
C ILE A 25 -8.37 -27.45 -42.43
N PRO A 26 -9.55 -27.48 -41.80
CA PRO A 26 -10.01 -26.33 -41.08
C PRO A 26 -8.92 -26.05 -40.04
N VAL A 27 -8.22 -24.94 -40.20
CA VAL A 27 -7.40 -24.35 -39.13
C VAL A 27 -8.41 -24.09 -38.02
N LYS A 28 -8.34 -24.87 -36.94
CA LYS A 28 -8.96 -24.53 -35.68
C LYS A 28 -8.58 -23.08 -35.46
N ALA A 29 -9.54 -22.19 -35.28
CA ALA A 29 -9.25 -20.81 -34.92
C ALA A 29 -8.16 -20.87 -33.84
N ALA A 30 -7.12 -20.07 -33.97
CA ALA A 30 -6.17 -19.90 -32.89
C ALA A 30 -7.02 -19.63 -31.66
N ASP A 31 -6.86 -20.44 -30.61
CA ASP A 31 -7.53 -20.18 -29.36
C ASP A 31 -7.23 -18.69 -29.04
N ASP A 32 -8.27 -17.84 -29.04
CA ASP A 32 -8.10 -16.42 -28.74
C ASP A 32 -7.56 -16.32 -27.31
N VAL A 33 -6.27 -16.02 -27.18
CA VAL A 33 -5.60 -15.85 -25.90
C VAL A 33 -6.00 -14.48 -25.36
N ILE A 34 -6.58 -14.45 -24.16
CA ILE A 34 -6.85 -13.20 -23.45
C ILE A 34 -5.52 -12.72 -22.86
N THR A 35 -5.21 -11.44 -23.00
CA THR A 35 -4.12 -10.80 -22.24
C THR A 35 -4.75 -9.79 -21.29
N ILE A 36 -4.46 -9.93 -19.99
CA ILE A 36 -4.82 -8.94 -18.99
C ILE A 36 -3.56 -8.26 -18.46
N ARG A 37 -3.61 -6.92 -18.36
CA ARG A 37 -2.53 -6.09 -17.80
C ARG A 37 -2.88 -5.73 -16.37
N VAL A 38 -2.13 -6.31 -15.45
CA VAL A 38 -2.32 -6.15 -14.01
C VAL A 38 -1.21 -5.24 -13.46
N CYS A 39 -1.58 -4.26 -12.63
CA CYS A 39 -0.61 -3.42 -11.96
C CYS A 39 -0.91 -3.36 -10.46
N ASN A 40 0.07 -3.76 -9.65
CA ASN A 40 -0.02 -3.85 -8.19
C ASN A 40 1.09 -3.03 -7.53
N TRP A 41 1.12 -3.01 -6.22
CA TRP A 41 2.25 -2.50 -5.44
C TRP A 41 3.50 -3.37 -5.66
N GLU A 42 4.68 -2.79 -5.45
CA GLU A 42 5.93 -3.56 -5.38
C GLU A 42 5.89 -4.50 -4.16
N GLU A 43 6.42 -5.73 -4.30
CA GLU A 43 6.51 -6.75 -3.23
C GLU A 43 5.16 -7.08 -2.56
N TYR A 44 4.08 -7.16 -3.33
CA TYR A 44 2.70 -7.23 -2.79
C TYR A 44 1.88 -8.41 -3.33
N ILE A 45 2.54 -9.47 -3.75
CA ILE A 45 1.97 -10.76 -4.18
C ILE A 45 3.02 -11.84 -4.00
N ASP A 46 2.61 -13.05 -3.65
CA ASP A 46 3.53 -14.18 -3.57
C ASP A 46 4.10 -14.53 -4.96
N GLU A 47 5.41 -14.41 -5.10
CA GLU A 47 6.15 -14.73 -6.32
C GLU A 47 6.62 -16.18 -6.36
N GLY A 48 6.22 -17.01 -5.38
CA GLY A 48 6.58 -18.43 -5.31
C GLY A 48 8.07 -18.68 -5.06
N GLY A 49 8.51 -19.89 -5.40
CA GLY A 49 9.92 -20.27 -5.25
C GLY A 49 10.30 -20.60 -3.81
N TRP A 50 9.34 -20.96 -3.00
CA TRP A 50 9.54 -21.37 -1.61
C TRP A 50 10.49 -22.56 -1.52
N GLY A 51 11.31 -22.64 -0.48
CA GLY A 51 12.20 -23.77 -0.22
C GLY A 51 11.43 -25.06 0.07
N GLU A 52 12.08 -26.21 -0.11
CA GLU A 52 11.46 -27.52 0.18
C GLU A 52 10.99 -27.66 1.65
N ASP A 53 11.55 -26.85 2.56
CA ASP A 53 11.22 -26.83 3.98
C ASP A 53 10.22 -25.70 4.35
N GLU A 54 9.87 -24.83 3.41
CA GLU A 54 8.90 -23.75 3.59
C GLU A 54 7.50 -24.25 3.23
N VAL A 55 6.85 -24.88 4.18
CA VAL A 55 5.48 -25.40 4.05
C VAL A 55 4.68 -24.94 5.26
N ILE A 56 3.49 -24.39 5.03
CA ILE A 56 2.52 -24.09 6.09
C ILE A 56 1.66 -25.34 6.27
N ASP A 57 1.86 -26.03 7.39
CA ASP A 57 1.20 -27.30 7.71
C ASP A 57 -0.05 -27.01 8.56
N LEU A 58 -1.22 -26.95 7.91
CA LEU A 58 -2.52 -26.72 8.53
C LEU A 58 -3.33 -28.02 8.58
N GLU A 59 -4.29 -28.12 9.51
CA GLU A 59 -5.23 -29.27 9.56
C GLU A 59 -6.06 -29.40 8.28
N SER A 60 -6.39 -28.25 7.65
CA SER A 60 -7.10 -28.18 6.37
C SER A 60 -6.26 -28.61 5.17
N GLY A 61 -4.94 -28.66 5.30
CA GLY A 61 -3.99 -29.11 4.29
C GLY A 61 -2.76 -28.23 4.18
N ASP A 62 -1.68 -28.81 3.66
CA ASP A 62 -0.41 -28.13 3.47
C ASP A 62 -0.54 -27.02 2.40
N ILE A 63 0.03 -25.84 2.69
CA ILE A 63 0.12 -24.73 1.74
C ILE A 63 1.57 -24.53 1.34
N PHE A 64 1.79 -24.37 0.04
CA PHE A 64 3.10 -24.29 -0.57
C PHE A 64 3.10 -23.32 -1.76
N GLY A 65 4.20 -22.60 -2.01
CA GLY A 65 4.35 -21.64 -3.11
C GLY A 65 5.44 -22.05 -4.11
N ASP A 66 5.08 -22.83 -5.17
CA ASP A 66 6.05 -23.28 -6.21
C ASP A 66 6.33 -22.18 -7.24
N ALA A 67 5.27 -21.54 -7.76
CA ALA A 67 5.36 -20.48 -8.76
C ALA A 67 4.65 -19.20 -8.27
N ALA A 68 4.84 -18.10 -8.98
CA ALA A 68 4.13 -16.86 -8.69
C ALA A 68 2.61 -17.05 -8.87
N LEU A 69 1.81 -16.48 -7.99
CA LEU A 69 0.35 -16.61 -8.06
C LEU A 69 -0.22 -16.13 -9.39
N TYR A 70 0.34 -15.10 -10.01
CA TYR A 70 -0.12 -14.64 -11.32
C TYR A 70 0.23 -15.62 -12.46
N GLU A 71 1.27 -16.45 -12.31
CA GLU A 71 1.60 -17.52 -13.26
C GLU A 71 0.69 -18.74 -13.04
N GLU A 72 0.45 -19.14 -11.78
CA GLU A 72 -0.47 -20.24 -11.44
C GLU A 72 -1.90 -19.91 -11.84
N PHE A 73 -2.31 -18.65 -11.80
CA PHE A 73 -3.61 -18.21 -12.30
C PHE A 73 -3.84 -18.55 -13.78
N GLU A 74 -2.82 -18.47 -14.63
CA GLU A 74 -2.97 -18.77 -16.07
C GLU A 74 -3.41 -20.23 -16.30
N ASP A 75 -2.81 -21.17 -15.57
CA ASP A 75 -3.16 -22.59 -15.63
C ASP A 75 -4.53 -22.85 -14.98
N TRP A 76 -4.77 -22.26 -13.79
CA TRP A 76 -6.07 -22.38 -13.11
C TRP A 76 -7.22 -21.82 -13.95
N TYR A 77 -7.02 -20.69 -14.63
CA TYR A 77 -8.02 -20.11 -15.53
C TYR A 77 -8.31 -21.02 -16.71
N TYR A 78 -7.28 -21.62 -17.30
CA TYR A 78 -7.46 -22.58 -18.40
C TYR A 78 -8.23 -23.83 -17.95
N GLU A 79 -7.96 -24.34 -16.78
CA GLU A 79 -8.65 -25.52 -16.22
C GLU A 79 -10.14 -25.27 -15.98
N ASN A 80 -10.51 -24.10 -15.48
CA ASN A 80 -11.87 -23.77 -15.09
C ASN A 80 -12.71 -23.17 -16.23
N TYR A 81 -12.10 -22.39 -17.14
CA TYR A 81 -12.82 -21.68 -18.20
C TYR A 81 -12.52 -22.23 -19.61
N GLY A 82 -11.52 -23.10 -19.77
CA GLY A 82 -11.14 -23.71 -21.06
C GLY A 82 -10.55 -22.71 -22.07
N GLN A 83 -10.23 -21.49 -21.64
CA GLN A 83 -9.66 -20.41 -22.43
C GLN A 83 -8.31 -20.00 -21.85
N LYS A 84 -7.33 -19.71 -22.71
CA LYS A 84 -6.02 -19.27 -22.25
C LYS A 84 -6.02 -17.78 -21.88
N VAL A 85 -5.40 -17.46 -20.76
CA VAL A 85 -5.09 -16.11 -20.34
C VAL A 85 -3.57 -15.95 -20.22
N ILE A 86 -3.09 -14.73 -20.42
CA ILE A 86 -1.72 -14.30 -20.12
C ILE A 86 -1.84 -13.08 -19.22
N VAL A 87 -1.11 -13.07 -18.11
CA VAL A 87 -1.03 -11.95 -17.17
C VAL A 87 0.24 -11.17 -17.45
N GLU A 88 0.09 -9.93 -17.94
CA GLU A 88 1.19 -8.97 -18.00
C GLU A 88 1.20 -8.21 -16.67
N TYR A 89 2.04 -8.70 -15.72
CA TYR A 89 2.14 -8.14 -14.38
C TYR A 89 3.17 -7.03 -14.30
N SER A 90 2.84 -5.93 -13.62
CA SER A 90 3.71 -4.76 -13.39
C SER A 90 3.40 -4.14 -12.04
N CYS A 91 4.29 -3.26 -11.56
CA CYS A 91 4.18 -2.65 -10.25
C CYS A 91 4.25 -1.13 -10.29
N PHE A 92 3.78 -0.50 -9.20
CA PHE A 92 3.94 0.93 -8.90
C PHE A 92 4.35 1.10 -7.43
N GLY A 93 5.08 2.18 -7.13
CA GLY A 93 5.57 2.45 -5.78
C GLY A 93 4.66 3.36 -4.94
N THR A 94 3.78 4.16 -5.56
CA THR A 94 2.83 5.06 -4.87
C THR A 94 1.54 5.23 -5.67
N ASN A 95 0.41 5.52 -4.98
CA ASN A 95 -0.87 5.84 -5.64
C ASN A 95 -0.74 7.02 -6.62
N GLU A 96 0.10 8.00 -6.29
CA GLU A 96 0.36 9.16 -7.15
C GLU A 96 1.12 8.76 -8.41
N GLU A 97 2.04 7.80 -8.32
CA GLU A 97 2.74 7.22 -9.46
C GLU A 97 1.77 6.47 -10.37
N LEU A 98 0.95 5.57 -9.83
CA LEU A 98 -0.11 4.89 -10.59
C LEU A 98 -0.99 5.90 -11.31
N TYR A 99 -1.47 6.93 -10.62
CA TYR A 99 -2.32 7.96 -11.22
C TYR A 99 -1.62 8.73 -12.33
N ASN A 100 -0.32 9.00 -12.18
CA ASN A 100 0.49 9.64 -13.22
C ASN A 100 0.66 8.71 -14.43
N MET A 101 0.94 7.42 -14.26
CA MET A 101 1.02 6.43 -15.33
C MET A 101 -0.30 6.41 -16.13
N LEU A 102 -1.44 6.31 -15.45
CA LEU A 102 -2.77 6.34 -16.06
C LEU A 102 -3.06 7.66 -16.79
N THR A 103 -2.56 8.79 -16.29
CA THR A 103 -2.75 10.12 -16.91
C THR A 103 -1.85 10.30 -18.14
N LEU A 104 -0.68 9.68 -18.16
CA LEU A 104 0.26 9.70 -19.27
C LEU A 104 -0.13 8.74 -20.40
N GLY A 105 -1.13 7.88 -20.17
CA GLY A 105 -1.71 7.02 -21.19
C GLY A 105 -1.24 5.57 -21.11
N ASP A 106 -0.66 5.16 -19.96
CA ASP A 106 -0.46 3.75 -19.70
C ASP A 106 -1.84 3.10 -19.46
N GLU A 107 -2.04 1.95 -20.07
CA GLU A 107 -3.31 1.23 -20.04
C GLU A 107 -3.15 -0.07 -19.24
N PHE A 108 -3.93 -0.21 -18.16
CA PHE A 108 -4.07 -1.42 -17.37
C PHE A 108 -5.52 -1.88 -17.38
N ASP A 109 -5.73 -3.18 -17.24
CA ASP A 109 -7.06 -3.78 -17.17
C ASP A 109 -7.54 -3.86 -15.72
N LEU A 110 -6.61 -4.21 -14.80
CA LEU A 110 -6.83 -4.38 -13.36
C LEU A 110 -5.71 -3.72 -12.58
N VAL A 111 -6.04 -2.94 -11.54
CA VAL A 111 -5.07 -2.29 -10.65
C VAL A 111 -5.51 -2.42 -9.19
N CYS A 112 -4.56 -2.36 -8.25
CA CYS A 112 -4.81 -2.49 -6.81
C CYS A 112 -4.36 -1.25 -6.02
N PRO A 113 -5.03 -0.10 -6.13
CA PRO A 113 -4.70 1.09 -5.36
C PRO A 113 -5.34 1.09 -3.96
N SER A 114 -4.91 2.05 -3.12
CA SER A 114 -5.57 2.30 -1.83
C SER A 114 -6.91 3.03 -1.99
N GLU A 115 -7.72 2.98 -0.93
CA GLU A 115 -9.10 3.46 -0.86
C GLU A 115 -9.30 4.88 -1.39
N TYR A 116 -8.45 5.84 -1.06
CA TYR A 116 -8.61 7.22 -1.54
C TYR A 116 -8.36 7.36 -3.06
N MET A 117 -7.55 6.47 -3.64
CA MET A 117 -7.34 6.43 -5.08
C MET A 117 -8.48 5.68 -5.78
N ILE A 118 -9.02 4.62 -5.16
CA ILE A 118 -10.26 3.96 -5.61
C ILE A 118 -11.38 5.00 -5.71
N MET A 119 -11.61 5.77 -4.64
CA MET A 119 -12.60 6.84 -4.61
C MET A 119 -12.37 7.89 -5.71
N LYS A 120 -11.11 8.27 -5.94
CA LYS A 120 -10.75 9.23 -6.99
C LYS A 120 -11.08 8.70 -8.38
N LEU A 121 -10.70 7.47 -8.68
CA LEU A 121 -10.96 6.83 -9.97
C LEU A 121 -12.46 6.62 -10.19
N LEU A 122 -13.21 6.29 -9.13
CA LEU A 122 -14.67 6.18 -9.17
C LEU A 122 -15.34 7.54 -9.41
N ALA A 123 -14.89 8.59 -8.69
CA ALA A 123 -15.38 9.96 -8.89
C ALA A 123 -15.12 10.50 -10.30
N GLU A 124 -14.05 10.06 -10.95
CA GLU A 124 -13.67 10.42 -12.32
C GLU A 124 -14.32 9.52 -13.38
N ASP A 125 -15.22 8.61 -12.99
CA ASP A 125 -15.92 7.66 -13.88
C ASP A 125 -14.95 6.78 -14.69
N ARG A 126 -13.85 6.32 -14.08
CA ARG A 126 -12.80 5.52 -14.73
C ARG A 126 -12.90 4.02 -14.47
N LEU A 127 -13.78 3.58 -13.58
CA LEU A 127 -13.90 2.19 -13.17
C LEU A 127 -15.03 1.46 -13.89
N VAL A 128 -14.83 0.16 -14.13
CA VAL A 128 -15.83 -0.78 -14.63
C VAL A 128 -16.43 -1.51 -13.43
N PRO A 129 -17.76 -1.59 -13.27
CA PRO A 129 -18.34 -2.35 -12.18
C PRO A 129 -18.11 -3.86 -12.36
N PHE A 130 -18.10 -4.59 -11.25
CA PHE A 130 -18.19 -6.04 -11.27
C PHE A 130 -19.54 -6.47 -11.86
N THR A 131 -19.55 -7.64 -12.49
CA THR A 131 -20.78 -8.20 -13.06
C THR A 131 -21.65 -8.85 -11.99
N GLU A 132 -22.96 -9.02 -12.25
CA GLU A 132 -23.85 -9.74 -11.34
C GLU A 132 -23.34 -11.17 -11.02
N ASP A 133 -22.68 -11.82 -11.99
CA ASP A 133 -22.10 -13.15 -11.81
C ASP A 133 -20.97 -13.19 -10.76
N PHE A 134 -20.29 -12.07 -10.50
CA PHE A 134 -19.24 -11.98 -9.48
C PHE A 134 -19.78 -12.09 -8.04
N PHE A 135 -21.05 -11.73 -7.86
CA PHE A 135 -21.76 -11.75 -6.57
C PHE A 135 -22.66 -12.97 -6.41
N ASP A 136 -22.57 -13.95 -7.30
CA ASP A 136 -23.34 -15.20 -7.22
C ASP A 136 -22.71 -16.15 -6.20
N GLU A 137 -23.31 -16.31 -5.03
CA GLU A 137 -22.86 -17.22 -3.96
C GLU A 137 -22.95 -18.69 -4.34
N ASP A 138 -23.83 -19.06 -5.28
CA ASP A 138 -23.97 -20.44 -5.77
C ASP A 138 -22.80 -20.84 -6.70
N ASN A 139 -22.02 -19.87 -7.18
CA ASN A 139 -20.85 -20.13 -8.00
C ASN A 139 -19.62 -20.41 -7.12
N GLU A 140 -19.18 -21.67 -7.08
CA GLU A 140 -18.04 -22.12 -6.29
C GLU A 140 -16.71 -21.42 -6.64
N LEU A 141 -16.60 -20.74 -7.79
CA LEU A 141 -15.42 -19.99 -8.21
C LEU A 141 -15.42 -18.53 -7.74
N ASN A 142 -16.49 -18.05 -7.11
CA ASN A 142 -16.59 -16.68 -6.58
C ASN A 142 -16.02 -16.59 -5.16
N TYR A 143 -14.74 -16.93 -5.04
CA TYR A 143 -14.06 -17.00 -3.74
C TYR A 143 -14.09 -15.67 -2.97
N TYR A 144 -13.94 -14.52 -3.65
CA TYR A 144 -13.98 -13.23 -2.98
C TYR A 144 -15.29 -12.99 -2.25
N TYR A 145 -16.41 -13.04 -2.98
CA TYR A 145 -17.72 -12.70 -2.40
C TYR A 145 -18.17 -13.69 -1.33
N ARG A 146 -17.78 -14.95 -1.46
CA ARG A 146 -18.10 -16.02 -0.49
C ARG A 146 -17.29 -15.93 0.80
N ASN A 147 -16.07 -15.36 0.75
CA ASN A 147 -15.08 -15.48 1.81
C ASN A 147 -14.58 -14.14 2.35
N VAL A 148 -14.98 -13.01 1.75
CA VAL A 148 -14.61 -11.68 2.28
C VAL A 148 -15.13 -11.50 3.71
N SER A 149 -14.27 -10.96 4.58
CA SER A 149 -14.63 -10.66 5.97
C SER A 149 -15.91 -9.84 6.06
N PRO A 150 -16.83 -10.18 6.97
CA PRO A 150 -18.04 -9.38 7.20
C PRO A 150 -17.72 -7.94 7.61
N PHE A 151 -16.64 -7.70 8.34
CA PHE A 151 -16.14 -6.36 8.66
C PHE A 151 -15.77 -5.57 7.39
N ILE A 152 -15.02 -6.18 6.50
CA ILE A 152 -14.61 -5.55 5.22
C ILE A 152 -15.82 -5.33 4.32
N ARG A 153 -16.73 -6.29 4.26
CA ARG A 153 -17.97 -6.20 3.48
C ARG A 153 -18.80 -4.99 3.94
N GLU A 154 -19.04 -4.84 5.25
CA GLU A 154 -19.78 -3.70 5.80
C GLU A 154 -19.16 -2.36 5.39
N VAL A 155 -17.82 -2.24 5.44
CA VAL A 155 -17.13 -1.01 5.02
C VAL A 155 -17.37 -0.72 3.54
N PHE A 156 -17.26 -1.72 2.66
CA PHE A 156 -17.38 -1.51 1.22
C PHE A 156 -18.82 -1.27 0.77
N GLU A 157 -19.80 -1.91 1.40
CA GLU A 157 -21.23 -1.73 1.14
C GLU A 157 -21.79 -0.39 1.65
N THR A 158 -21.15 0.22 2.65
CA THR A 158 -21.62 1.48 3.26
C THR A 158 -20.94 2.73 2.71
N ASN A 159 -19.79 2.57 2.04
CA ASN A 159 -19.06 3.69 1.47
C ASN A 159 -19.42 3.93 0.00
N GLU A 160 -19.78 5.18 -0.31
CA GLU A 160 -20.19 5.58 -1.65
C GLU A 160 -19.44 6.82 -2.17
N ILE A 161 -19.39 6.96 -3.50
CA ILE A 161 -18.98 8.18 -4.19
C ILE A 161 -19.97 8.45 -5.32
N ASN A 162 -20.61 9.61 -5.30
CA ASN A 162 -21.60 10.04 -6.30
C ASN A 162 -22.80 9.09 -6.47
N GLY A 163 -23.14 8.32 -5.44
CA GLY A 163 -24.22 7.33 -5.45
C GLY A 163 -23.79 5.95 -5.94
N GLU A 164 -22.49 5.72 -6.17
CA GLU A 164 -21.90 4.43 -6.49
C GLU A 164 -21.19 3.88 -5.25
N TYR A 165 -21.56 2.68 -4.79
CA TYR A 165 -20.96 2.01 -3.65
C TYR A 165 -19.65 1.32 -4.03
N TRP A 166 -18.73 1.20 -3.08
CA TRP A 166 -17.41 0.63 -3.37
C TRP A 166 -17.49 -0.84 -3.76
N ASP A 167 -18.31 -1.62 -3.09
CA ASP A 167 -18.49 -3.06 -3.34
C ASP A 167 -18.83 -3.38 -4.81
N GLY A 168 -19.55 -2.49 -5.49
CA GLY A 168 -19.87 -2.64 -6.91
C GLY A 168 -18.65 -2.48 -7.85
N TYR A 169 -17.56 -1.87 -7.40
CA TYR A 169 -16.42 -1.49 -8.26
C TYR A 169 -15.06 -1.95 -7.75
N ALA A 170 -14.93 -2.25 -6.46
CA ALA A 170 -13.68 -2.62 -5.82
C ALA A 170 -13.83 -3.90 -4.99
N ALA A 171 -12.87 -4.79 -5.09
CA ALA A 171 -12.72 -5.95 -4.22
C ALA A 171 -11.50 -5.73 -3.32
N CYS A 172 -11.70 -5.68 -2.02
CA CYS A 172 -10.60 -5.49 -1.07
C CYS A 172 -9.58 -6.62 -1.19
N TYR A 173 -8.31 -6.28 -1.13
CA TYR A 173 -7.20 -7.22 -1.18
C TYR A 173 -6.52 -7.37 0.17
N MET A 174 -5.94 -6.27 0.65
CA MET A 174 -5.31 -6.18 1.95
C MET A 174 -5.83 -4.98 2.72
N TRP A 175 -5.72 -5.01 4.05
CA TRP A 175 -6.15 -3.93 4.92
C TRP A 175 -5.24 -3.80 6.14
N GLY A 176 -5.35 -2.69 6.84
CA GLY A 176 -4.63 -2.51 8.09
C GLY A 176 -4.75 -1.09 8.65
N VAL A 177 -3.88 -0.79 9.58
CA VAL A 177 -3.80 0.49 10.26
C VAL A 177 -2.39 1.10 10.14
N VAL A 178 -2.28 2.38 10.51
CA VAL A 178 -0.99 3.07 10.63
C VAL A 178 -0.67 3.27 12.11
N GLY A 179 0.58 3.03 12.48
CA GLY A 179 1.03 3.19 13.86
C GLY A 179 2.51 3.48 13.96
N PHE A 180 3.06 3.21 15.13
CA PHE A 180 4.50 3.26 15.39
C PHE A 180 5.04 1.84 15.57
N LEU A 181 5.94 1.43 14.68
CA LEU A 181 6.88 0.36 14.97
C LEU A 181 7.96 0.94 15.89
N TYR A 182 8.27 0.31 17.01
CA TYR A 182 9.19 0.88 17.99
C TYR A 182 10.00 -0.16 18.75
N ASN A 183 11.12 0.28 19.33
CA ASN A 183 11.95 -0.53 20.21
C ASN A 183 11.46 -0.38 21.65
N PRO A 184 10.88 -1.41 22.28
CA PRO A 184 10.34 -1.34 23.64
C PRO A 184 11.40 -1.19 24.73
N GLU A 185 12.68 -1.49 24.45
CA GLU A 185 13.77 -1.22 25.40
C GLU A 185 14.07 0.28 25.56
N VAL A 186 13.61 1.12 24.61
CA VAL A 186 13.94 2.56 24.57
C VAL A 186 12.72 3.44 24.74
N LEU A 187 11.60 3.11 24.09
CA LEU A 187 10.34 3.86 24.19
C LEU A 187 9.35 3.09 25.04
N SER A 188 8.65 3.81 25.91
CA SER A 188 7.55 3.25 26.68
C SER A 188 6.24 3.26 25.88
N GLU A 189 5.24 2.50 26.31
CA GLU A 189 3.88 2.53 25.77
C GLU A 189 3.28 3.96 25.82
N GLU A 190 3.58 4.76 26.87
CA GLU A 190 3.15 6.15 26.98
C GLU A 190 3.75 7.02 25.87
N ASP A 191 5.02 6.80 25.49
CA ASP A 191 5.69 7.57 24.42
C ASP A 191 5.01 7.32 23.06
N VAL A 192 4.65 6.09 22.74
CA VAL A 192 4.07 5.67 21.47
C VAL A 192 2.54 5.78 21.40
N SER A 193 1.89 6.09 22.53
CA SER A 193 0.43 6.25 22.63
C SER A 193 -0.11 7.51 21.94
N THR A 194 0.75 8.39 21.45
CA THR A 194 0.37 9.69 20.87
C THR A 194 1.18 10.06 19.64
N TRP A 195 0.53 10.62 18.63
CA TRP A 195 1.20 11.19 17.44
C TRP A 195 2.17 12.32 17.78
N LYS A 196 2.10 12.90 18.99
CA LYS A 196 3.04 13.94 19.45
C LYS A 196 4.46 13.40 19.63
N LEU A 197 4.66 12.08 19.66
CA LEU A 197 5.99 11.44 19.58
C LEU A 197 6.81 11.98 18.42
N LEU A 198 6.22 12.26 17.27
CA LEU A 198 6.89 12.78 16.07
C LEU A 198 7.66 14.10 16.30
N VAL A 199 7.30 14.86 17.33
CA VAL A 199 7.95 16.13 17.70
C VAL A 199 8.60 16.10 19.09
N ASN A 200 8.69 14.93 19.73
CA ASN A 200 9.35 14.77 21.01
C ASN A 200 10.86 14.93 20.84
N GLU A 201 11.43 16.02 21.43
CA GLU A 201 12.85 16.34 21.30
C GLU A 201 13.78 15.36 22.03
N ASP A 202 13.27 14.56 22.97
CA ASP A 202 14.05 13.53 23.67
C ASP A 202 14.49 12.41 22.71
N TYR A 203 13.72 12.18 21.64
CA TYR A 203 14.02 11.18 20.59
C TYR A 203 14.46 11.84 19.28
N LYS A 204 15.05 13.02 19.34
CA LYS A 204 15.49 13.74 18.14
C LYS A 204 16.48 12.95 17.29
N CYS A 205 16.20 12.89 15.98
CA CYS A 205 16.94 12.10 15.00
C CYS A 205 16.92 10.57 15.28
N GLN A 206 15.87 10.10 15.96
CA GLN A 206 15.68 8.67 16.27
C GLN A 206 14.34 8.14 15.78
N ILE A 207 13.57 8.95 15.05
CA ILE A 207 12.25 8.60 14.53
C ILE A 207 12.24 8.84 13.02
N THR A 208 11.69 7.92 12.25
CA THR A 208 11.42 8.12 10.82
C THR A 208 9.92 8.27 10.57
N ILE A 209 9.58 8.98 9.50
CA ILE A 209 8.19 9.19 9.06
C ILE A 209 8.09 8.93 7.56
N LYS A 210 6.93 8.53 7.07
CA LYS A 210 6.71 8.28 5.64
C LYS A 210 6.92 9.53 4.78
N ASP A 211 7.68 9.38 3.68
CA ASP A 211 7.81 10.38 2.62
C ASP A 211 6.60 10.36 1.68
N ASN A 212 5.43 10.24 2.27
CA ASN A 212 4.14 10.25 1.63
C ASN A 212 3.31 11.38 2.25
N VAL A 213 2.78 12.26 1.40
CA VAL A 213 2.00 13.41 1.86
C VAL A 213 0.71 13.01 2.57
N ARG A 214 0.08 11.91 2.16
CA ARG A 214 -1.19 11.46 2.70
C ARG A 214 -1.02 10.93 4.12
N ASP A 215 -0.14 9.97 4.32
CA ASP A 215 0.13 9.38 5.64
C ASP A 215 0.67 10.41 6.63
N SER A 216 1.66 11.23 6.20
CA SER A 216 2.23 12.28 7.04
C SER A 216 1.23 13.37 7.42
N TYR A 217 0.32 13.73 6.52
CA TYR A 217 -0.75 14.69 6.80
C TYR A 217 -1.77 14.10 7.77
N PHE A 218 -2.18 12.85 7.57
CA PHE A 218 -3.16 12.17 8.40
C PHE A 218 -2.65 12.01 9.85
N ALA A 219 -1.44 11.49 10.05
CA ALA A 219 -0.81 11.43 11.37
C ALA A 219 -0.68 12.82 12.02
N THR A 220 -0.41 13.85 11.22
CA THR A 220 -0.38 15.24 11.69
C THR A 220 -1.74 15.71 12.17
N LEU A 221 -2.83 15.37 11.49
CA LEU A 221 -4.19 15.70 11.94
C LEU A 221 -4.51 15.03 13.28
N GLY A 222 -4.12 13.77 13.46
CA GLY A 222 -4.18 13.07 14.75
C GLY A 222 -3.47 13.86 15.85
N ALA A 223 -2.23 14.29 15.60
CA ALA A 223 -1.45 15.05 16.57
C ALA A 223 -2.03 16.42 16.92
N ILE A 224 -2.45 17.21 15.93
CA ILE A 224 -2.92 18.60 16.17
C ILE A 224 -4.36 18.67 16.68
N LYS A 225 -5.18 17.65 16.43
CA LYS A 225 -6.57 17.55 16.87
C LYS A 225 -6.75 16.56 18.03
N GLY A 226 -5.69 15.90 18.49
CA GLY A 226 -5.74 14.83 19.47
C GLY A 226 -6.44 15.20 20.77
N ASP A 227 -6.18 16.39 21.32
CA ASP A 227 -6.87 16.86 22.53
C ASP A 227 -8.39 16.97 22.35
N MET A 228 -8.87 17.21 21.12
CA MET A 228 -10.28 17.20 20.80
C MET A 228 -10.80 15.76 20.72
N PHE A 229 -10.10 14.87 20.03
CA PHE A 229 -10.53 13.48 19.85
C PHE A 229 -10.62 12.73 21.17
N LEU A 230 -9.73 13.00 22.12
CA LEU A 230 -9.72 12.38 23.45
C LEU A 230 -10.67 13.08 24.46
N SER A 231 -11.39 14.13 24.06
CA SER A 231 -12.31 14.82 24.96
C SER A 231 -13.59 13.99 25.20
N GLU A 232 -14.14 14.03 26.44
CA GLU A 232 -15.40 13.36 26.76
C GLU A 232 -16.57 13.83 25.87
N GLU A 233 -16.57 15.09 25.42
CA GLU A 233 -17.57 15.64 24.51
C GLU A 233 -17.51 14.98 23.14
N PHE A 234 -16.30 14.71 22.62
CA PHE A 234 -16.11 14.09 21.33
C PHE A 234 -16.42 12.59 21.38
N LEU A 235 -15.89 11.88 22.40
CA LEU A 235 -16.06 10.44 22.57
C LEU A 235 -17.52 10.02 22.81
N ASN A 236 -18.34 10.90 23.39
CA ASN A 236 -19.78 10.64 23.63
C ASN A 236 -20.69 11.27 22.57
N ASP A 237 -20.13 11.76 21.46
CA ASP A 237 -20.94 12.32 20.36
C ASP A 237 -21.71 11.19 19.66
N PRO A 238 -23.05 11.30 19.49
CA PRO A 238 -23.82 10.30 18.75
C PRO A 238 -23.34 10.07 17.32
N ASP A 239 -22.72 11.10 16.70
CA ASP A 239 -22.20 11.07 15.34
C ASP A 239 -20.66 10.95 15.35
N TYR A 240 -20.09 10.25 16.35
CA TYR A 240 -18.65 10.14 16.59
C TYR A 240 -17.86 9.76 15.33
N HIS A 241 -18.24 8.67 14.67
CA HIS A 241 -17.50 8.17 13.51
C HIS A 241 -17.55 9.13 12.32
N GLU A 242 -18.73 9.69 12.00
CA GLU A 242 -18.87 10.68 10.93
C GLU A 242 -18.03 11.93 11.23
N ARG A 243 -18.05 12.36 12.48
CA ARG A 243 -17.28 13.53 12.93
C ARG A 243 -15.78 13.27 12.92
N LEU A 244 -15.34 12.10 13.38
CA LEU A 244 -13.93 11.69 13.36
C LEU A 244 -13.39 11.69 11.91
N GLU A 245 -14.09 11.02 11.01
CA GLU A 245 -13.71 10.95 9.61
C GLU A 245 -13.65 12.33 8.96
N LYS A 246 -14.63 13.20 9.23
CA LYS A 246 -14.64 14.56 8.73
C LYS A 246 -13.45 15.38 9.24
N GLU A 247 -13.13 15.28 10.53
CA GLU A 247 -12.01 16.00 11.12
C GLU A 247 -10.65 15.46 10.64
N MET A 248 -10.53 14.16 10.40
CA MET A 248 -9.33 13.52 9.89
C MET A 248 -9.11 13.73 8.39
N ASN A 249 -10.13 14.20 7.67
CA ASN A 249 -10.05 14.57 6.26
C ASN A 249 -10.19 16.10 6.02
N ASP A 250 -10.01 16.90 7.08
CA ASP A 250 -10.14 18.36 6.98
C ASP A 250 -8.97 18.97 6.18
N THR A 251 -9.31 19.64 5.06
CA THR A 251 -8.39 20.35 4.17
C THR A 251 -8.63 21.86 4.17
N SER A 252 -9.21 22.39 5.25
CA SER A 252 -9.40 23.83 5.41
C SER A 252 -8.04 24.56 5.42
N PRO A 253 -7.96 25.82 4.95
CA PRO A 253 -6.73 26.59 4.95
C PRO A 253 -6.11 26.73 6.34
N GLU A 254 -6.94 26.79 7.39
CA GLU A 254 -6.53 26.89 8.78
C GLU A 254 -5.84 25.61 9.24
N THR A 255 -6.43 24.45 8.97
CA THR A 255 -5.88 23.13 9.33
C THR A 255 -4.60 22.86 8.54
N ILE A 256 -4.57 23.17 7.24
CA ILE A 256 -3.34 23.04 6.42
C ILE A 256 -2.22 23.90 6.96
N ALA A 257 -2.52 25.12 7.44
CA ALA A 257 -1.48 25.98 8.04
C ALA A 257 -0.92 25.41 9.35
N GLN A 258 -1.78 24.86 10.22
CA GLN A 258 -1.36 24.20 11.46
C GLN A 258 -0.56 22.92 11.15
N ALA A 259 -0.99 22.12 10.18
CA ALA A 259 -0.27 20.94 9.74
C ALA A 259 1.12 21.28 9.19
N LEU A 260 1.25 22.37 8.40
CA LEU A 260 2.54 22.84 7.93
C LEU A 260 3.49 23.18 9.10
N GLU A 261 2.99 23.89 10.12
CA GLU A 261 3.79 24.23 11.29
C GLU A 261 4.25 22.99 12.08
N PHE A 262 3.37 22.02 12.23
CA PHE A 262 3.67 20.74 12.89
C PHE A 262 4.70 19.94 12.09
N LEU A 263 4.46 19.71 10.80
CA LEU A 263 5.36 18.96 9.92
C LEU A 263 6.75 19.63 9.77
N GLN A 264 6.85 20.95 9.90
CA GLN A 264 8.15 21.62 9.97
C GLN A 264 8.92 21.25 11.24
N LYS A 265 8.23 21.08 12.38
CA LYS A 265 8.84 20.60 13.62
C LYS A 265 9.22 19.13 13.50
N VAL A 266 8.33 18.30 12.91
CA VAL A 266 8.64 16.89 12.60
C VAL A 266 9.92 16.80 11.78
N LYS A 267 10.04 17.60 10.71
CA LYS A 267 11.26 17.64 9.89
C LYS A 267 12.52 18.01 10.65
N GLU A 268 12.42 18.89 11.64
CA GLU A 268 13.55 19.27 12.48
C GLU A 268 13.90 18.19 13.51
N ASN A 269 12.94 17.34 13.86
CA ASN A 269 13.05 16.27 14.86
C ASN A 269 13.38 14.90 14.25
N ALA A 270 12.77 14.54 13.15
CA ALA A 270 12.91 13.23 12.51
C ALA A 270 14.36 12.95 12.06
N TYR A 271 14.72 11.68 12.05
CA TYR A 271 15.92 11.18 11.40
C TYR A 271 15.84 11.36 9.89
N SER A 272 14.76 10.87 9.28
CA SER A 272 14.48 11.00 7.85
C SER A 272 12.99 10.90 7.54
N PHE A 273 12.63 11.39 6.35
CA PHE A 273 11.41 10.99 5.66
C PHE A 273 11.78 9.87 4.70
N GLU A 274 11.09 8.75 4.75
CA GLU A 274 11.42 7.54 4.02
C GLU A 274 10.16 6.88 3.43
N THR A 275 10.31 6.04 2.44
CA THR A 275 9.20 5.29 1.84
C THR A 275 9.24 3.82 2.26
N ASP A 276 10.42 3.20 2.19
CA ASP A 276 10.59 1.77 2.47
C ASP A 276 11.77 1.50 3.43
N SER A 277 12.80 2.34 3.44
CA SER A 277 14.03 2.12 4.23
C SER A 277 13.81 2.06 5.75
N GLY A 278 12.65 2.46 6.24
CA GLY A 278 12.28 2.45 7.66
C GLY A 278 12.34 1.07 8.28
N LYS A 279 11.91 0.03 7.58
CA LYS A 279 12.00 -1.35 8.02
C LYS A 279 13.45 -1.73 8.40
N ALA A 280 14.36 -1.57 7.46
CA ALA A 280 15.78 -1.87 7.69
C ALA A 280 16.44 -0.95 8.72
N ASP A 281 16.02 0.32 8.82
CA ASP A 281 16.52 1.25 9.83
C ASP A 281 16.08 0.83 11.25
N MET A 282 14.89 0.23 11.40
CA MET A 282 14.40 -0.34 12.67
C MET A 282 15.15 -1.63 13.04
N VAL A 283 15.17 -2.64 12.15
CA VAL A 283 15.82 -3.95 12.38
C VAL A 283 17.31 -3.79 12.70
N THR A 284 17.98 -2.80 12.12
CA THR A 284 19.39 -2.52 12.43
C THR A 284 19.62 -1.65 13.66
N GLY A 285 18.57 -1.26 14.37
CA GLY A 285 18.65 -0.41 15.57
C GLY A 285 19.16 1.01 15.29
N LYS A 286 19.05 1.49 14.06
CA LYS A 286 19.52 2.81 13.64
C LYS A 286 18.60 3.94 14.11
N VAL A 287 17.32 3.66 14.22
CA VAL A 287 16.28 4.51 14.78
C VAL A 287 15.50 3.74 15.84
N TYR A 288 14.79 4.46 16.71
CA TYR A 288 14.03 3.85 17.80
C TYR A 288 12.56 3.70 17.50
N SER A 289 12.05 4.45 16.52
CA SER A 289 10.67 4.34 16.06
C SER A 289 10.53 4.75 14.59
N ASN A 290 9.55 4.14 13.96
CA ASN A 290 9.17 4.39 12.58
C ASN A 290 7.65 4.51 12.48
N LEU A 291 7.12 5.62 11.89
CA LEU A 291 5.73 5.66 11.47
C LEU A 291 5.55 4.65 10.35
N GLN A 292 4.71 3.63 10.57
CA GLN A 292 4.67 2.47 9.69
C GLN A 292 3.24 1.98 9.44
N TRP A 293 3.03 1.36 8.29
CA TRP A 293 1.85 0.54 8.00
C TRP A 293 1.96 -0.78 8.75
N SER A 294 0.84 -1.30 9.22
CA SER A 294 0.82 -2.47 10.07
C SER A 294 1.41 -3.72 9.43
N GLY A 295 1.22 -3.94 8.12
CA GLY A 295 1.83 -5.07 7.41
C GLY A 295 3.35 -4.98 7.31
N ASP A 296 3.89 -3.80 6.97
CA ASP A 296 5.35 -3.57 7.02
C ASP A 296 5.92 -3.73 8.43
N ALA A 297 5.12 -3.40 9.47
CA ALA A 297 5.52 -3.60 10.85
C ALA A 297 5.64 -5.09 11.19
N VAL A 298 4.71 -5.93 10.74
CA VAL A 298 4.79 -7.40 10.87
C VAL A 298 6.07 -7.92 10.25
N TYR A 299 6.31 -7.60 8.97
CA TYR A 299 7.53 -8.02 8.29
C TYR A 299 8.81 -7.58 9.03
N ALA A 300 8.84 -6.35 9.55
CA ALA A 300 10.02 -5.86 10.27
C ALA A 300 10.19 -6.51 11.66
N MET A 301 9.09 -6.86 12.33
CA MET A 301 9.14 -7.62 13.59
C MET A 301 9.67 -9.05 13.36
N ASP A 302 9.20 -9.74 12.32
CA ASP A 302 9.69 -11.07 11.96
C ASP A 302 11.18 -11.06 11.64
N GLN A 303 11.65 -10.06 10.86
CA GLN A 303 13.08 -9.90 10.59
C GLN A 303 13.91 -9.55 11.81
N ALA A 304 13.35 -8.81 12.77
CA ALA A 304 14.02 -8.47 14.02
C ALA A 304 14.13 -9.69 14.94
N ASP A 305 13.09 -10.52 14.98
CA ASP A 305 13.07 -11.78 15.74
C ASP A 305 14.15 -12.77 15.25
N GLU A 306 14.40 -12.84 13.93
CA GLU A 306 15.50 -13.63 13.36
C GLU A 306 16.90 -13.18 13.84
N GLU A 307 17.04 -11.91 14.23
CA GLU A 307 18.29 -11.30 14.70
C GLU A 307 18.34 -11.18 16.23
N ASP A 308 17.45 -11.85 16.97
CA ASP A 308 17.29 -11.76 18.44
C ASP A 308 17.03 -10.31 18.92
N PHE A 309 16.27 -9.51 18.18
CA PHE A 309 15.96 -8.12 18.46
C PHE A 309 14.46 -7.88 18.51
N GLU A 310 13.94 -7.42 19.63
CA GLU A 310 12.50 -7.22 19.83
C GLU A 310 12.03 -5.86 19.33
N LEU A 311 10.95 -5.87 18.54
CA LEU A 311 10.21 -4.70 18.12
C LEU A 311 8.72 -4.88 18.44
N ASP A 312 8.07 -3.78 18.83
CA ASP A 312 6.64 -3.74 19.10
C ASP A 312 5.94 -2.76 18.14
N PHE A 313 4.63 -2.91 17.99
CA PHE A 313 3.79 -2.01 17.22
C PHE A 313 2.70 -1.41 18.09
N ALA A 314 2.51 -0.09 17.98
CA ALA A 314 1.49 0.65 18.74
C ALA A 314 0.69 1.58 17.83
N VAL A 315 -0.60 1.71 18.13
CA VAL A 315 -1.50 2.65 17.47
C VAL A 315 -1.85 3.77 18.45
N PRO A 316 -1.56 5.05 18.12
CA PRO A 316 -1.89 6.17 18.98
C PRO A 316 -3.35 6.24 19.39
N GLU A 317 -3.59 6.70 20.63
CA GLU A 317 -4.93 6.71 21.23
C GLU A 317 -5.87 7.74 20.59
N GLU A 318 -5.34 8.80 19.98
CA GLU A 318 -6.15 9.85 19.39
C GLU A 318 -7.00 9.36 18.23
N CYS A 319 -6.39 8.65 17.31
CA CYS A 319 -7.01 8.01 16.13
C CYS A 319 -5.91 7.46 15.20
N THR A 320 -6.30 6.65 14.22
CA THR A 320 -5.39 6.27 13.14
C THR A 320 -6.10 6.18 11.80
N ASN A 321 -5.35 5.91 10.73
CA ASN A 321 -5.89 5.54 9.44
C ASN A 321 -6.25 4.06 9.41
N LEU A 322 -7.49 3.76 9.03
CA LEU A 322 -7.91 2.45 8.58
C LEU A 322 -7.84 2.47 7.06
N TRP A 323 -6.89 1.73 6.49
CA TRP A 323 -6.64 1.73 5.05
C TRP A 323 -7.03 0.40 4.41
N PHE A 324 -7.38 0.46 3.13
CA PHE A 324 -7.75 -0.68 2.31
C PHE A 324 -7.13 -0.54 0.94
N ASP A 325 -6.45 -1.60 0.49
CA ASP A 325 -6.05 -1.75 -0.90
C ASP A 325 -7.03 -2.68 -1.61
N GLY A 326 -7.44 -2.34 -2.82
CA GLY A 326 -8.48 -3.11 -3.50
C GLY A 326 -8.32 -3.15 -5.00
N TRP A 327 -8.69 -4.29 -5.56
CA TRP A 327 -8.69 -4.53 -7.00
C TRP A 327 -9.83 -3.79 -7.68
N VAL A 328 -9.51 -2.99 -8.68
CA VAL A 328 -10.46 -2.26 -9.51
C VAL A 328 -10.15 -2.43 -11.00
N MET A 329 -11.19 -2.58 -11.82
CA MET A 329 -11.08 -2.69 -13.27
C MET A 329 -11.18 -1.33 -13.93
N LEU A 330 -10.25 -1.02 -14.84
CA LEU A 330 -10.19 0.27 -15.53
C LEU A 330 -10.94 0.25 -16.88
N LYS A 331 -11.75 1.29 -17.14
CA LYS A 331 -12.51 1.43 -18.40
C LYS A 331 -11.62 1.42 -19.63
N ASP A 332 -10.49 2.14 -19.57
CA ASP A 332 -9.58 2.27 -20.71
C ASP A 332 -8.94 0.93 -21.10
N GLY A 333 -8.64 0.07 -20.12
CA GLY A 333 -8.08 -1.26 -20.35
C GLY A 333 -9.11 -2.28 -20.81
N ILE A 334 -10.23 -2.35 -20.09
CA ILE A 334 -11.31 -3.31 -20.40
C ILE A 334 -11.97 -2.98 -21.75
N ASP A 335 -12.15 -1.71 -22.10
CA ASP A 335 -12.70 -1.23 -23.39
C ASP A 335 -13.96 -2.01 -23.86
N GLY A 336 -14.85 -2.36 -22.89
CA GLY A 336 -16.06 -3.14 -23.16
C GLY A 336 -15.82 -4.60 -23.57
N ASN A 337 -14.62 -5.14 -23.41
CA ASN A 337 -14.28 -6.53 -23.68
C ASN A 337 -14.71 -7.43 -22.51
N ALA A 338 -15.81 -8.16 -22.69
CA ALA A 338 -16.37 -9.05 -21.68
C ALA A 338 -15.44 -10.21 -21.28
N ASP A 339 -14.59 -10.69 -22.19
CA ASP A 339 -13.64 -11.76 -21.89
C ASP A 339 -12.52 -11.27 -20.97
N LYS A 340 -12.02 -10.04 -21.20
CA LYS A 340 -11.05 -9.39 -20.30
C LYS A 340 -11.67 -9.11 -18.92
N GLN A 341 -12.89 -8.57 -18.89
CA GLN A 341 -13.61 -8.32 -17.64
C GLN A 341 -13.76 -9.60 -16.82
N ARG A 342 -14.19 -10.70 -17.46
CA ARG A 342 -14.28 -12.00 -16.80
C ARG A 342 -12.92 -12.48 -16.29
N ALA A 343 -11.85 -12.34 -17.08
CA ALA A 343 -10.52 -12.76 -16.67
C ALA A 343 -10.00 -11.94 -15.48
N CYS A 344 -10.23 -10.63 -15.43
CA CYS A 344 -9.89 -9.79 -14.29
C CYS A 344 -10.67 -10.18 -13.03
N GLN A 345 -11.98 -10.43 -13.15
CA GLN A 345 -12.80 -10.91 -12.03
C GLN A 345 -12.35 -12.30 -11.53
N ALA A 346 -11.98 -13.18 -12.46
CA ALA A 346 -11.45 -14.50 -12.14
C ALA A 346 -10.08 -14.41 -11.45
N PHE A 347 -9.23 -13.42 -11.80
CA PHE A 347 -7.96 -13.16 -11.13
C PHE A 347 -8.18 -12.74 -9.68
N VAL A 348 -9.10 -11.81 -9.43
CA VAL A 348 -9.49 -11.41 -8.07
C VAL A 348 -9.98 -12.62 -7.27
N ASN A 349 -10.88 -13.43 -7.83
CA ASN A 349 -11.37 -14.64 -7.18
C ASN A 349 -10.25 -15.65 -6.89
N PHE A 350 -9.32 -15.85 -7.83
CA PHE A 350 -8.20 -16.76 -7.63
C PHE A 350 -7.29 -16.33 -6.46
N LEU A 351 -6.97 -15.03 -6.36
CA LEU A 351 -6.21 -14.50 -5.23
C LEU A 351 -6.96 -14.59 -3.90
N SER A 352 -8.29 -14.62 -3.95
CA SER A 352 -9.18 -14.69 -2.79
C SER A 352 -9.52 -16.13 -2.35
N ARG A 353 -8.97 -17.14 -3.01
CA ARG A 353 -9.01 -18.51 -2.47
C ARG A 353 -8.31 -18.52 -1.13
N PRO A 354 -8.84 -19.20 -0.10
CA PRO A 354 -8.24 -19.18 1.22
C PRO A 354 -6.76 -19.58 1.24
N ASP A 355 -6.37 -20.62 0.51
CA ASP A 355 -4.98 -21.07 0.38
C ASP A 355 -4.05 -20.00 -0.25
N ASN A 356 -4.51 -19.31 -1.31
CA ASN A 356 -3.76 -18.23 -1.95
C ASN A 356 -3.72 -16.95 -1.08
N ALA A 357 -4.78 -16.67 -0.34
CA ALA A 357 -4.80 -15.58 0.63
C ALA A 357 -3.79 -15.82 1.75
N VAL A 358 -3.72 -17.05 2.30
CA VAL A 358 -2.70 -17.44 3.28
C VAL A 358 -1.29 -17.29 2.70
N ARG A 359 -1.04 -17.76 1.47
CA ARG A 359 0.26 -17.60 0.81
C ARG A 359 0.70 -16.14 0.74
N ASN A 360 -0.23 -15.25 0.35
CA ASN A 360 0.05 -13.81 0.30
C ASN A 360 0.32 -13.24 1.71
N MET A 361 -0.48 -13.61 2.72
CA MET A 361 -0.27 -13.17 4.10
C MET A 361 1.10 -13.59 4.62
N TYR A 362 1.49 -14.84 4.39
CA TYR A 362 2.79 -15.38 4.81
C TYR A 362 3.96 -14.67 4.10
N TYR A 363 3.86 -14.49 2.78
CA TYR A 363 4.93 -13.92 1.96
C TYR A 363 5.14 -12.41 2.21
N ILE A 364 4.05 -11.64 2.33
CA ILE A 364 4.13 -10.18 2.39
C ILE A 364 3.90 -9.59 3.79
N GLY A 365 3.45 -10.40 4.79
CA GLY A 365 3.20 -9.96 6.16
C GLY A 365 1.91 -9.15 6.34
N TYR A 366 1.14 -8.90 5.28
CA TYR A 366 -0.09 -8.08 5.32
C TYR A 366 -1.33 -8.93 5.58
N THR A 367 -2.36 -8.32 6.12
CA THR A 367 -3.63 -8.96 6.44
C THR A 367 -4.56 -8.99 5.23
N SER A 368 -4.95 -10.18 4.80
CA SER A 368 -5.94 -10.37 3.74
C SER A 368 -7.32 -9.87 4.18
N SER A 369 -8.11 -9.42 3.22
CA SER A 369 -9.55 -9.14 3.41
C SER A 369 -10.41 -10.40 3.54
N ILE A 370 -9.83 -11.58 3.33
CA ILE A 370 -10.53 -12.87 3.32
C ILE A 370 -10.56 -13.45 4.74
N ALA A 371 -11.75 -13.85 5.19
CA ALA A 371 -11.95 -14.51 6.47
C ALA A 371 -12.16 -16.03 6.33
N GLY A 372 -12.54 -16.51 5.14
CA GLY A 372 -12.79 -17.93 4.89
C GLY A 372 -14.28 -18.27 4.72
N GLY A 373 -15.13 -17.80 5.58
CA GLY A 373 -16.60 -17.90 5.44
C GLY A 373 -17.12 -19.25 4.92
N THR A 374 -17.70 -19.27 3.73
CA THR A 374 -18.33 -20.46 3.14
C THR A 374 -17.35 -21.58 2.81
N ASP A 375 -16.09 -21.28 2.49
CA ASP A 375 -15.09 -22.27 2.09
C ASP A 375 -14.27 -22.84 3.25
N GLY A 376 -14.64 -22.48 4.50
CA GLY A 376 -14.05 -23.01 5.73
C GLY A 376 -13.17 -21.99 6.45
N ASP A 377 -12.56 -22.42 7.55
CA ASP A 377 -11.87 -21.56 8.51
C ASP A 377 -10.34 -21.52 8.28
N GLN A 378 -9.87 -21.81 7.06
CA GLN A 378 -8.44 -21.94 6.77
C GLN A 378 -7.64 -20.68 7.09
N ILE A 379 -8.24 -19.48 6.94
CA ILE A 379 -7.57 -18.23 7.33
C ILE A 379 -7.44 -18.14 8.85
N PHE A 380 -8.51 -18.47 9.60
CA PHE A 380 -8.46 -18.46 11.06
C PHE A 380 -7.48 -19.53 11.59
N GLU A 381 -7.48 -20.72 10.99
CA GLU A 381 -6.51 -21.79 11.27
C GLU A 381 -5.06 -21.33 11.05
N TYR A 382 -4.81 -20.57 9.98
CA TYR A 382 -3.49 -19.98 9.74
C TYR A 382 -3.11 -18.95 10.83
N VAL A 383 -4.05 -18.12 11.27
CA VAL A 383 -3.80 -17.15 12.36
C VAL A 383 -3.54 -17.88 13.68
N ASP A 384 -4.29 -18.96 13.94
CA ASP A 384 -4.05 -19.86 15.08
C ASP A 384 -2.65 -20.49 15.01
N TRP A 385 -2.27 -21.03 13.86
CA TRP A 385 -0.94 -21.61 13.59
C TRP A 385 0.20 -20.61 13.82
N CYS A 386 -0.01 -19.31 13.47
CA CYS A 386 1.01 -18.28 13.65
C CYS A 386 1.16 -17.81 15.08
N TYR A 387 0.07 -17.71 15.86
CA TYR A 387 0.04 -16.87 17.07
C TYR A 387 -0.45 -17.55 18.33
N SER A 388 -0.99 -18.75 18.26
CA SER A 388 -1.45 -19.44 19.47
C SER A 388 -0.32 -19.82 20.40
N ALA A 389 -0.57 -19.70 21.69
CA ALA A 389 0.37 -20.07 22.75
C ALA A 389 0.68 -21.56 22.74
N GLU A 390 1.92 -21.95 23.07
CA GLU A 390 2.31 -23.33 23.28
C GLU A 390 1.65 -23.90 24.56
N GLU A 391 1.48 -25.24 24.64
CA GLU A 391 0.80 -25.92 25.78
C GLU A 391 1.39 -25.61 27.16
N ASP A 392 2.66 -25.22 27.25
CA ASP A 392 3.39 -24.97 28.49
C ASP A 392 3.66 -23.46 28.74
N GLU A 393 3.08 -22.58 27.95
CA GLU A 393 3.21 -21.13 28.10
C GLU A 393 2.32 -20.62 29.26
N GLU A 394 2.93 -19.88 30.22
CA GLU A 394 2.25 -19.46 31.45
C GLU A 394 1.59 -18.06 31.32
N ASP A 395 2.18 -17.14 30.54
CA ASP A 395 1.71 -15.76 30.41
C ASP A 395 0.90 -15.60 29.12
N THR A 396 -0.38 -15.98 29.17
CA THR A 396 -1.31 -16.00 28.03
C THR A 396 -2.56 -15.18 28.27
N ILE A 397 -3.16 -14.70 27.18
CA ILE A 397 -4.45 -13.99 27.18
C ILE A 397 -5.38 -14.56 26.11
N GLU A 398 -6.68 -14.24 26.23
CA GLU A 398 -7.67 -14.47 25.17
C GLU A 398 -7.67 -13.26 24.22
N TYR A 399 -7.56 -13.50 22.91
CA TYR A 399 -7.59 -12.49 21.86
C TYR A 399 -8.80 -12.73 20.95
N ASP A 400 -9.77 -11.81 20.99
CA ASP A 400 -11.03 -11.93 20.26
C ASP A 400 -10.91 -11.36 18.84
N LEU A 401 -11.10 -12.24 17.85
CA LEU A 401 -11.07 -11.95 16.41
C LEU A 401 -12.49 -11.98 15.79
N GLY A 402 -13.53 -12.14 16.60
CA GLY A 402 -14.92 -12.27 16.14
C GLY A 402 -15.34 -11.13 15.20
N TYR A 403 -14.93 -9.89 15.47
CA TYR A 403 -15.29 -8.76 14.61
C TYR A 403 -14.87 -8.95 13.14
N PHE A 404 -13.82 -9.73 12.88
CA PHE A 404 -13.31 -9.95 11.53
C PHE A 404 -13.85 -11.23 10.89
N PHE A 405 -14.07 -12.28 11.68
CA PHE A 405 -14.42 -13.63 11.19
C PHE A 405 -15.90 -13.99 11.35
N ASP A 406 -16.60 -13.43 12.34
CA ASP A 406 -17.96 -13.86 12.71
C ASP A 406 -19.04 -13.04 12.01
N ASP A 407 -19.68 -13.63 11.01
CA ASP A 407 -20.75 -13.00 10.23
C ASP A 407 -22.03 -12.73 11.06
N THR A 408 -22.21 -13.44 12.18
CA THR A 408 -23.37 -13.24 13.06
C THR A 408 -23.37 -11.91 13.82
N LEU A 409 -22.24 -11.19 13.79
CA LEU A 409 -22.11 -9.83 14.37
C LEU A 409 -22.66 -8.73 13.45
N TYR A 410 -23.03 -9.06 12.20
CA TYR A 410 -23.35 -8.07 11.16
C TYR A 410 -24.74 -8.27 10.57
N GLY A 411 -25.23 -7.26 9.85
CA GLY A 411 -26.52 -7.28 9.17
C GLY A 411 -27.73 -6.95 10.02
N GLU A 412 -28.94 -7.14 9.46
CA GLU A 412 -30.21 -6.80 10.14
C GLU A 412 -30.50 -7.68 11.38
N ASP A 413 -29.98 -8.91 11.40
CA ASP A 413 -30.18 -9.90 12.48
C ASP A 413 -28.90 -10.03 13.37
N ALA A 414 -28.04 -9.01 13.41
CA ALA A 414 -26.80 -9.02 14.18
C ALA A 414 -27.04 -9.40 15.66
N GLY A 415 -26.21 -10.33 16.16
CA GLY A 415 -26.29 -10.93 17.50
C GLY A 415 -25.09 -10.63 18.39
N GLU A 416 -24.90 -11.46 19.41
CA GLU A 416 -23.77 -11.35 20.36
C GLU A 416 -22.50 -12.07 19.84
N GLY A 417 -22.52 -12.63 18.64
CA GLY A 417 -21.46 -13.44 18.07
C GLY A 417 -21.45 -14.90 18.57
N THR A 418 -20.72 -15.76 17.88
CA THR A 418 -20.60 -17.19 18.22
C THR A 418 -19.62 -17.43 19.36
N GLY A 419 -18.61 -16.55 19.52
CA GLY A 419 -17.50 -16.72 20.45
C GLY A 419 -16.50 -17.83 20.01
N GLU A 420 -16.57 -18.26 18.75
CA GLU A 420 -15.69 -19.33 18.21
C GLU A 420 -14.32 -18.79 17.76
N TYR A 421 -14.23 -17.50 17.44
CA TYR A 421 -13.01 -16.86 16.90
C TYR A 421 -12.20 -16.16 18.00
N VAL A 422 -11.85 -16.90 19.05
CA VAL A 422 -11.02 -16.42 20.18
C VAL A 422 -9.79 -17.31 20.30
N LEU A 423 -8.60 -16.71 20.23
CA LEU A 423 -7.33 -17.40 20.38
C LEU A 423 -6.77 -17.21 21.80
N THR A 424 -6.12 -18.26 22.32
CA THR A 424 -5.25 -18.12 23.48
C THR A 424 -3.83 -17.85 22.98
N VAL A 425 -3.30 -16.67 23.26
CA VAL A 425 -2.03 -16.19 22.70
C VAL A 425 -1.07 -15.73 23.82
N PRO A 426 0.26 -15.69 23.59
CA PRO A 426 1.20 -15.02 24.47
C PRO A 426 0.78 -13.57 24.76
N GLU A 427 0.93 -13.10 26.01
CA GLU A 427 0.51 -11.74 26.40
C GLU A 427 1.16 -10.65 25.53
N GLU A 428 2.36 -10.86 25.03
CA GLU A 428 3.06 -9.92 24.17
C GLU A 428 2.38 -9.66 22.84
N GLN A 429 1.53 -10.59 22.34
CA GLN A 429 0.83 -10.45 21.07
C GLN A 429 -0.17 -9.28 21.05
N ILE A 430 -0.52 -8.67 22.19
CA ILE A 430 -1.31 -7.43 22.27
C ILE A 430 -0.58 -6.20 21.69
N ARG A 431 0.70 -6.32 21.38
CA ARG A 431 1.54 -5.24 20.81
C ARG A 431 2.52 -5.74 19.75
N ARG A 432 2.39 -7.00 19.32
CA ARG A 432 3.26 -7.59 18.32
C ARG A 432 2.51 -7.89 17.02
N GLN A 433 2.94 -8.91 16.29
CA GLN A 433 2.43 -9.22 14.95
C GLN A 433 0.92 -9.40 14.89
N LEU A 434 0.32 -10.14 15.83
CA LEU A 434 -1.14 -10.34 15.86
C LEU A 434 -1.89 -9.02 16.01
N PHE A 435 -1.45 -8.15 16.93
CA PHE A 435 -2.04 -6.82 17.10
C PHE A 435 -1.90 -5.96 15.84
N ALA A 436 -0.77 -6.04 15.14
CA ALA A 436 -0.56 -5.30 13.91
C ALA A 436 -1.44 -5.80 12.76
N GLN A 437 -1.65 -7.12 12.64
CA GLN A 437 -2.51 -7.72 11.60
C GLN A 437 -4.00 -7.58 11.91
N TYR A 438 -4.39 -7.82 13.13
CA TYR A 438 -5.78 -7.82 13.58
C TYR A 438 -5.96 -6.93 14.82
N PRO A 439 -5.84 -5.60 14.67
CA PRO A 439 -6.01 -4.69 15.81
C PRO A 439 -7.40 -4.88 16.44
N PRO A 440 -7.51 -4.83 17.78
CA PRO A 440 -8.81 -4.98 18.45
C PRO A 440 -9.87 -4.01 17.97
N ARG A 441 -11.15 -4.35 18.17
CA ARG A 441 -12.29 -3.52 17.74
C ARG A 441 -12.18 -2.07 18.22
N GLU A 442 -11.64 -1.83 19.43
CA GLU A 442 -11.44 -0.49 19.97
C GLU A 442 -10.49 0.36 19.12
N VAL A 443 -9.55 -0.26 18.42
CA VAL A 443 -8.63 0.43 17.51
C VAL A 443 -9.33 0.74 16.20
N THR A 444 -10.06 -0.20 15.62
CA THR A 444 -10.81 0.03 14.38
C THR A 444 -11.92 1.06 14.58
N ASP A 445 -12.60 1.06 15.73
CA ASP A 445 -13.66 2.01 16.06
C ASP A 445 -13.15 3.46 16.21
N ARG A 446 -11.87 3.67 16.60
CA ARG A 446 -11.25 4.99 16.64
C ARG A 446 -10.41 5.31 15.40
N SER A 447 -10.60 4.58 14.33
CA SER A 447 -9.91 4.79 13.06
C SER A 447 -10.78 5.55 12.08
N ALA A 448 -10.14 6.20 11.11
CA ALA A 448 -10.82 6.90 10.04
C ALA A 448 -10.21 6.54 8.68
N ILE A 449 -11.05 6.55 7.65
CA ILE A 449 -10.65 6.27 6.27
C ILE A 449 -10.13 7.55 5.63
N MET A 450 -9.05 7.48 4.86
CA MET A 450 -8.59 8.59 4.04
C MET A 450 -9.52 8.80 2.85
N ARG A 451 -10.14 9.98 2.75
CA ARG A 451 -10.95 10.35 1.59
C ARG A 451 -10.10 10.97 0.48
N TYR A 452 -10.52 10.83 -0.77
CA TYR A 452 -9.85 11.55 -1.85
C TYR A 452 -10.05 13.06 -1.69
N PHE A 453 -9.07 13.84 -2.13
CA PHE A 453 -9.16 15.29 -2.14
C PHE A 453 -9.54 15.80 -3.54
N ASP A 454 -10.46 16.76 -3.61
CA ASP A 454 -10.73 17.47 -4.85
C ASP A 454 -9.47 18.20 -5.40
N GLY A 455 -9.53 18.66 -6.66
CA GLY A 455 -8.37 19.25 -7.31
C GLY A 455 -7.78 20.45 -6.57
N ASP A 456 -8.61 21.28 -5.94
CA ASP A 456 -8.17 22.47 -5.21
C ASP A 456 -7.56 22.07 -3.84
N ALA A 457 -8.18 21.15 -3.11
CA ALA A 457 -7.66 20.63 -1.86
C ALA A 457 -6.32 19.90 -2.09
N ASN A 458 -6.27 19.02 -3.09
CA ASN A 458 -5.05 18.31 -3.46
C ASN A 458 -3.91 19.26 -3.82
N ALA A 459 -4.19 20.32 -4.59
CA ALA A 459 -3.18 21.32 -4.92
C ALA A 459 -2.65 22.07 -3.68
N ARG A 460 -3.51 22.40 -2.69
CA ARG A 460 -3.10 23.03 -1.43
C ARG A 460 -2.25 22.10 -0.57
N ILE A 461 -2.65 20.85 -0.44
CA ILE A 461 -1.93 19.82 0.32
C ILE A 461 -0.56 19.54 -0.30
N ASN A 462 -0.48 19.37 -1.62
CA ASN A 462 0.78 19.20 -2.33
C ASN A 462 1.70 20.44 -2.19
N GLN A 463 1.14 21.65 -2.24
CA GLN A 463 1.93 22.86 -2.00
C GLN A 463 2.45 22.93 -0.56
N MET A 464 1.64 22.54 0.41
CA MET A 464 2.06 22.41 1.81
C MET A 464 3.22 21.42 1.94
N TRP A 465 3.11 20.23 1.31
CA TRP A 465 4.15 19.21 1.33
C TRP A 465 5.46 19.68 0.69
N ILE A 466 5.39 20.35 -0.45
CA ILE A 466 6.56 20.99 -1.08
C ILE A 466 7.23 21.95 -0.10
N ASN A 467 6.45 22.75 0.66
CA ASN A 467 7.00 23.68 1.65
C ASN A 467 7.66 22.95 2.85
N VAL A 468 7.16 21.77 3.23
CA VAL A 468 7.78 20.90 4.23
C VAL A 468 9.11 20.34 3.71
N ARG A 469 9.10 19.79 2.48
CA ARG A 469 10.25 19.08 1.90
C ARG A 469 11.36 20.03 1.42
N CYS A 470 11.00 21.19 0.89
CA CYS A 470 11.95 22.15 0.36
C CYS A 470 12.68 22.95 1.44
N TYR A 471 13.90 23.38 1.15
CA TYR A 471 14.65 24.30 1.99
C TYR A 471 13.88 25.62 2.12
N ASN A 472 13.62 26.05 3.35
CA ASN A 472 12.96 27.33 3.60
C ASN A 472 13.96 28.47 3.39
N ILE A 473 13.98 29.06 2.19
CA ILE A 473 14.85 30.19 1.83
C ILE A 473 14.65 31.38 2.78
N LYS A 474 13.50 31.48 3.46
CA LYS A 474 13.25 32.51 4.47
C LYS A 474 14.15 32.40 5.73
N LYS A 475 14.79 31.24 5.94
CA LYS A 475 15.76 31.04 7.05
C LYS A 475 17.20 31.46 6.69
N ILE A 476 17.49 31.88 5.46
CA ILE A 476 18.78 32.44 5.10
C ILE A 476 18.86 33.83 5.78
N ASN A 477 19.75 33.95 6.75
CA ASN A 477 19.97 35.22 7.44
C ASN A 477 20.56 36.30 6.48
N ALA A 478 20.51 37.57 6.89
CA ALA A 478 20.99 38.67 6.04
C ALA A 478 22.45 38.48 5.57
N ALA A 479 23.30 37.82 6.37
CA ALA A 479 24.66 37.49 5.97
C ALA A 479 24.73 36.43 4.87
N GLY A 480 23.86 35.43 4.89
CA GLY A 480 23.74 34.43 3.84
C GLY A 480 23.28 35.06 2.51
N TRP A 481 22.27 35.92 2.54
CA TRP A 481 21.85 36.69 1.37
C TRP A 481 22.96 37.59 0.83
N ALA A 482 23.69 38.25 1.70
CA ALA A 482 24.83 39.05 1.29
C ALA A 482 25.93 38.24 0.60
N ALA A 483 26.21 37.03 1.11
CA ALA A 483 27.16 36.10 0.48
C ALA A 483 26.73 35.64 -0.90
N ILE A 484 25.43 35.31 -1.09
CA ILE A 484 24.85 34.94 -2.40
C ILE A 484 24.97 36.09 -3.40
N ILE A 485 24.61 37.30 -2.99
CA ILE A 485 24.71 38.50 -3.84
C ILE A 485 26.16 38.75 -4.24
N VAL A 486 27.11 38.66 -3.32
CA VAL A 486 28.56 38.80 -3.60
C VAL A 486 29.02 37.74 -4.59
N ALA A 487 28.62 36.46 -4.44
CA ALA A 487 28.97 35.39 -5.37
C ALA A 487 28.45 35.66 -6.78
N VAL A 488 27.19 36.09 -6.91
CA VAL A 488 26.57 36.45 -8.20
C VAL A 488 27.31 37.62 -8.85
N VAL A 489 27.64 38.68 -8.09
CA VAL A 489 28.40 39.84 -8.59
C VAL A 489 29.79 39.41 -9.10
N LEU A 490 30.49 38.52 -8.36
CA LEU A 490 31.79 38.00 -8.76
C LEU A 490 31.72 37.18 -10.05
N ILE A 491 30.67 36.38 -10.22
CA ILE A 491 30.45 35.60 -11.46
C ILE A 491 30.22 36.54 -12.64
N ILE A 492 29.38 37.58 -12.47
CA ILE A 492 29.12 38.59 -13.49
C ILE A 492 30.42 39.34 -13.84
N ALA A 493 31.14 39.82 -12.82
CA ALA A 493 32.40 40.54 -13.02
C ALA A 493 33.45 39.67 -13.75
N SER A 494 33.57 38.38 -13.39
CA SER A 494 34.50 37.45 -14.04
C SER A 494 34.12 37.20 -15.51
N THR A 495 32.83 37.08 -15.83
CA THR A 495 32.35 36.89 -17.20
C THR A 495 32.56 38.15 -18.06
N VAL A 496 32.33 39.33 -17.48
CA VAL A 496 32.60 40.62 -18.16
C VAL A 496 34.11 40.77 -18.38
N TRP A 497 34.94 40.49 -17.38
CA TRP A 497 36.39 40.56 -17.50
C TRP A 497 36.92 39.61 -18.59
N MET A 498 36.44 38.37 -18.63
CA MET A 498 36.80 37.42 -19.69
C MET A 498 36.39 37.92 -21.09
N LYS A 499 35.20 38.53 -21.23
CA LYS A 499 34.77 39.12 -22.51
C LYS A 499 35.67 40.29 -22.91
N ILE A 500 36.05 41.19 -21.99
CA ILE A 500 36.96 42.33 -22.25
C ILE A 500 38.34 41.80 -22.63
N LYS A 501 38.92 40.81 -21.89
CA LYS A 501 40.18 40.20 -22.21
C LYS A 501 40.20 39.53 -23.58
N LYS A 502 39.09 38.85 -23.95
CA LYS A 502 38.94 38.21 -25.27
C LYS A 502 38.82 39.27 -26.39
N SER A 503 38.18 40.39 -26.14
CA SER A 503 38.08 41.53 -27.09
C SER A 503 39.43 42.20 -27.30
N ARG A 504 40.20 42.48 -26.21
CA ARG A 504 41.57 43.06 -26.30
C ARG A 504 42.51 42.14 -27.06
N ASN A 505 42.49 40.84 -26.82
CA ASN A 505 43.33 39.87 -27.54
C ASN A 505 42.95 39.75 -29.03
N ARG A 506 41.71 40.04 -29.40
CA ARG A 506 41.29 40.09 -30.81
C ARG A 506 41.73 41.38 -31.52
N SER A 507 41.82 42.53 -30.82
CA SER A 507 42.32 43.78 -31.39
C SER A 507 43.83 43.78 -31.67
N ILE A 508 44.63 43.02 -30.86
CA ILE A 508 46.09 42.89 -31.03
C ILE A 508 46.45 41.95 -32.18
N ARG A 509 45.53 41.10 -32.66
CA ARG A 509 45.77 40.13 -33.75
C ARG A 509 45.28 40.59 -35.12
N ARG A 510 44.96 41.87 -35.36
CA ARG A 510 44.69 42.36 -36.69
C ARG A 510 46.03 42.59 -37.40
N PRO A 511 46.36 41.87 -38.48
CA PRO A 511 47.57 42.16 -39.25
C PRO A 511 47.35 43.50 -39.98
N LEU A 512 48.40 44.33 -39.94
CA LEU A 512 48.51 45.51 -40.80
C LEU A 512 48.42 45.05 -42.27
N ARG A 513 47.46 45.56 -43.02
CA ARG A 513 47.43 45.36 -44.47
C ARG A 513 48.67 46.04 -45.08
N PRO A 514 49.44 45.38 -45.94
CA PRO A 514 50.46 46.06 -46.70
C PRO A 514 49.81 47.00 -47.73
N GLN A 515 50.44 48.17 -47.93
CA GLN A 515 50.12 49.10 -48.96
C GLN A 515 50.50 48.60 -50.35
#